data_733687b3355b1650d5af4ba7fd3f6369
#
_entry.id   733687b3355b1650d5af4ba7fd3f6369
#
_cell.length_a   1.000
_cell.length_b   1.000
_cell.length_c   1.000
_cell.angle_alpha   90.00
_cell.angle_beta   90.00
_cell.angle_gamma   90.00
#
_symmetry.space_group_name_H-M   'P 1'
#
loop_
_entity.id
_entity.type
_entity.pdbx_description
1 polymer ?
#
loop_
_entity_poly.entity_id
_entity_poly.type
_entity_poly.pdbx_seq_one_letter_code
_entity_poly.pdbx_strand_id
1 'polypeptide(L)'
;ATRIAASLGRLMALLFVFAGLFWVKNPFLIFIALVVWFGAGQEARWAVSKHQRQGNTVRHCMIRDFYTAHTACTLLQIADRILAGKQTEFPVTNDRDELVGMIGIHNVLDGLKNHPPSTHVDTIMATEIKTFEVDQSLESIMTQYQRHPGMLLPVLDQTRLVGLLPLGNISDPSSTRRAFVEGLALLNLR
;
A
#
# COMPACT_ATOMS: atom_id res chain seq x y z
N ALA A 1 -22.18 -7.21 -18.88
CA ALA A 1 -22.06 -6.46 -20.15
C ALA A 1 -20.63 -6.44 -20.71
N THR A 2 -19.59 -6.25 -19.93
CA THR A 2 -18.18 -6.13 -20.38
C THR A 2 -17.59 -7.39 -21.00
N ARG A 3 -17.97 -8.58 -20.54
CA ARG A 3 -17.48 -9.86 -21.15
C ARG A 3 -18.00 -10.06 -22.57
N ILE A 4 -19.22 -9.63 -22.84
CA ILE A 4 -19.83 -9.71 -24.18
C ILE A 4 -19.13 -8.73 -25.13
N ALA A 5 -18.85 -7.53 -24.70
CA ALA A 5 -18.12 -6.53 -25.49
C ALA A 5 -16.70 -6.99 -25.84
N ALA A 6 -15.97 -7.60 -24.89
CA ALA A 6 -14.62 -8.14 -25.13
C ALA A 6 -14.63 -9.35 -26.09
N SER A 7 -15.64 -10.22 -26.00
CA SER A 7 -15.78 -11.33 -26.96
C SER A 7 -16.16 -10.86 -28.35
N LEU A 8 -17.00 -9.85 -28.46
CA LEU A 8 -17.36 -9.22 -29.73
C LEU A 8 -16.14 -8.53 -30.39
N GLY A 9 -15.32 -7.82 -29.60
CA GLY A 9 -14.09 -7.21 -30.08
C GLY A 9 -13.08 -8.22 -30.62
N ARG A 10 -12.94 -9.39 -29.96
CA ARG A 10 -12.09 -10.48 -30.45
C ARG A 10 -12.60 -11.11 -31.74
N LEU A 11 -13.93 -11.29 -31.84
CA LEU A 11 -14.56 -11.80 -33.05
C LEU A 11 -14.34 -10.85 -34.23
N MET A 12 -14.51 -9.53 -34.02
CA MET A 12 -14.24 -8.52 -35.03
C MET A 12 -12.77 -8.48 -35.44
N ALA A 13 -11.83 -8.62 -34.49
CA ALA A 13 -10.41 -8.69 -34.80
C ALA A 13 -10.08 -9.88 -35.69
N LEU A 14 -10.65 -11.06 -35.40
CA LEU A 14 -10.51 -12.25 -36.25
C LEU A 14 -11.09 -12.05 -37.66
N LEU A 15 -12.22 -11.40 -37.77
CA LEU A 15 -12.82 -11.05 -39.07
C LEU A 15 -11.91 -10.11 -39.87
N PHE A 16 -11.27 -9.11 -39.23
CA PHE A 16 -10.34 -8.22 -39.90
C PHE A 16 -9.06 -8.93 -40.35
N VAL A 17 -8.55 -9.88 -39.56
CA VAL A 17 -7.41 -10.71 -40.01
C VAL A 17 -7.76 -11.52 -41.23
N PHE A 18 -8.94 -12.17 -41.21
CA PHE A 18 -9.40 -13.00 -42.30
C PHE A 18 -9.65 -12.18 -43.59
N ALA A 19 -10.35 -11.05 -43.47
CA ALA A 19 -10.60 -10.12 -44.58
C ALA A 19 -9.29 -9.52 -45.14
N GLY A 20 -8.36 -9.15 -44.26
CA GLY A 20 -7.06 -8.58 -44.64
C GLY A 20 -6.18 -9.58 -45.40
N LEU A 21 -6.25 -10.86 -45.03
CA LEU A 21 -5.42 -11.91 -45.65
C LEU A 21 -6.00 -12.43 -46.96
N PHE A 22 -7.32 -12.68 -47.02
CA PHE A 22 -7.94 -13.37 -48.13
C PHE A 22 -8.62 -12.47 -49.15
N TRP A 23 -9.19 -11.31 -48.72
CA TRP A 23 -10.02 -10.46 -49.60
C TRP A 23 -9.29 -9.21 -50.07
N VAL A 24 -8.74 -8.44 -49.14
CA VAL A 24 -8.17 -7.12 -49.45
C VAL A 24 -6.65 -7.18 -49.69
N LYS A 25 -5.98 -8.24 -49.24
CA LYS A 25 -4.51 -8.42 -49.28
C LYS A 25 -3.75 -7.20 -48.77
N ASN A 26 -4.28 -6.52 -47.76
CA ASN A 26 -3.72 -5.31 -47.21
C ASN A 26 -3.16 -5.58 -45.79
N PRO A 27 -1.82 -5.52 -45.60
CA PRO A 27 -1.17 -5.80 -44.32
C PRO A 27 -1.59 -4.80 -43.21
N PHE A 28 -2.12 -3.64 -43.57
CA PHE A 28 -2.57 -2.64 -42.61
C PHE A 28 -3.78 -3.11 -41.79
N LEU A 29 -4.65 -3.93 -42.36
CA LEU A 29 -5.80 -4.53 -41.67
C LEU A 29 -5.34 -5.52 -40.57
N ILE A 30 -4.24 -6.21 -40.77
CA ILE A 30 -3.65 -7.12 -39.79
C ILE A 30 -3.11 -6.31 -38.60
N PHE A 31 -2.49 -5.17 -38.87
CA PHE A 31 -2.01 -4.25 -37.82
C PHE A 31 -3.16 -3.71 -36.97
N ILE A 32 -4.24 -3.26 -37.60
CA ILE A 32 -5.47 -2.80 -36.90
C ILE A 32 -6.06 -3.92 -36.04
N ALA A 33 -6.15 -5.12 -36.56
CA ALA A 33 -6.63 -6.28 -35.83
C ALA A 33 -5.81 -6.60 -34.58
N LEU A 34 -4.47 -6.44 -34.69
CA LEU A 34 -3.54 -6.63 -33.57
C LEU A 34 -3.75 -5.56 -32.48
N VAL A 35 -3.90 -4.29 -32.87
CA VAL A 35 -4.19 -3.20 -31.92
C VAL A 35 -5.51 -3.42 -31.19
N VAL A 36 -6.57 -3.80 -31.92
CA VAL A 36 -7.89 -4.12 -31.35
C VAL A 36 -7.81 -5.33 -30.41
N TRP A 37 -7.05 -6.36 -30.77
CA TRP A 37 -6.85 -7.54 -29.95
C TRP A 37 -6.16 -7.19 -28.61
N PHE A 38 -5.10 -6.40 -28.64
CA PHE A 38 -4.38 -5.96 -27.44
C PHE A 38 -5.25 -5.00 -26.60
N GLY A 39 -6.00 -4.08 -27.24
CA GLY A 39 -6.90 -3.14 -26.56
C GLY A 39 -8.01 -3.84 -25.81
N ALA A 40 -8.70 -4.80 -26.46
CA ALA A 40 -9.76 -5.59 -25.83
C ALA A 40 -9.30 -6.43 -24.63
N GLY A 41 -8.01 -6.78 -24.57
CA GLY A 41 -7.42 -7.55 -23.46
C GLY A 41 -7.14 -6.72 -22.22
N GLN A 42 -6.82 -5.44 -22.37
CA GLN A 42 -6.50 -4.56 -21.25
C GLN A 42 -7.75 -4.13 -20.45
N GLU A 43 -8.84 -3.79 -21.12
CA GLU A 43 -10.11 -3.39 -20.46
C GLU A 43 -10.68 -4.51 -19.58
N ALA A 44 -10.54 -5.78 -19.98
CA ALA A 44 -11.01 -6.91 -19.19
C ALA A 44 -10.23 -7.07 -17.87
N ARG A 45 -8.95 -6.77 -17.84
CA ARG A 45 -8.12 -6.84 -16.61
C ARG A 45 -8.46 -5.73 -15.63
N TRP A 46 -8.75 -4.52 -16.11
CA TRP A 46 -9.18 -3.40 -15.27
C TRP A 46 -10.55 -3.63 -14.65
N ALA A 47 -11.50 -4.18 -15.41
CA ALA A 47 -12.85 -4.49 -14.93
C ALA A 47 -12.86 -5.60 -13.87
N VAL A 48 -12.05 -6.63 -14.00
CA VAL A 48 -11.92 -7.71 -13.01
C VAL A 48 -11.30 -7.20 -11.71
N SER A 49 -10.28 -6.36 -11.78
CA SER A 49 -9.67 -5.73 -10.60
C SER A 49 -10.67 -4.86 -9.83
N LYS A 50 -11.55 -4.16 -10.56
CA LYS A 50 -12.58 -3.31 -9.95
C LYS A 50 -13.67 -4.12 -9.26
N HIS A 51 -14.11 -5.24 -9.84
CA HIS A 51 -15.16 -6.10 -9.25
C HIS A 51 -14.69 -6.91 -8.05
N GLN A 52 -13.41 -7.30 -7.99
CA GLN A 52 -12.85 -7.97 -6.80
C GLN A 52 -12.70 -7.04 -5.59
N ARG A 53 -12.66 -5.72 -5.82
CA ARG A 53 -12.57 -4.71 -4.76
C ARG A 53 -13.95 -4.24 -4.25
N GLN A 54 -15.01 -4.41 -5.05
CA GLN A 54 -16.39 -4.12 -4.64
C GLN A 54 -16.89 -5.19 -3.67
N GLY A 55 -16.90 -4.86 -2.39
CA GLY A 55 -17.36 -5.73 -1.32
C GLY A 55 -16.30 -6.14 -0.28
N ASN A 56 -15.02 -5.82 -0.52
CA ASN A 56 -13.99 -6.02 0.49
C ASN A 56 -13.96 -4.86 1.47
N THR A 57 -14.23 -5.15 2.73
CA THR A 57 -14.03 -4.23 3.84
C THR A 57 -12.58 -4.24 4.29
N VAL A 58 -12.16 -3.21 5.01
CA VAL A 58 -10.83 -3.10 5.63
C VAL A 58 -10.51 -4.34 6.47
N ARG A 59 -11.52 -4.92 7.13
CA ARG A 59 -11.43 -6.15 7.94
C ARG A 59 -10.74 -7.33 7.24
N HIS A 60 -10.91 -7.46 5.93
CA HIS A 60 -10.35 -8.57 5.14
C HIS A 60 -8.92 -8.34 4.68
N CYS A 61 -8.47 -7.07 4.68
CA CYS A 61 -7.17 -6.67 4.12
C CYS A 61 -6.19 -6.13 5.18
N MET A 62 -6.66 -5.91 6.43
CA MET A 62 -5.82 -5.41 7.50
C MET A 62 -4.88 -6.48 8.04
N ILE A 63 -3.70 -6.06 8.45
CA ILE A 63 -2.73 -6.86 9.19
C ILE A 63 -3.16 -6.83 10.66
N ARG A 64 -3.35 -8.00 11.26
CA ARG A 64 -3.76 -8.14 12.68
C ARG A 64 -2.60 -8.44 13.61
N ASP A 65 -1.53 -9.02 13.06
CA ASP A 65 -0.31 -9.31 13.83
C ASP A 65 0.67 -8.16 13.61
N PHE A 66 0.66 -7.21 14.53
CA PHE A 66 1.49 -6.00 14.48
C PHE A 66 1.96 -5.61 15.89
N TYR A 67 3.06 -4.88 15.94
CA TYR A 67 3.61 -4.36 17.18
C TYR A 67 3.20 -2.90 17.36
N THR A 68 2.90 -2.53 18.61
CA THR A 68 2.68 -1.15 19.05
C THR A 68 3.90 -0.61 19.78
N ALA A 69 4.06 0.69 19.79
CA ALA A 69 4.99 1.40 20.65
C ALA A 69 4.22 2.10 21.76
N HIS A 70 4.76 2.12 22.96
CA HIS A 70 4.21 2.89 24.05
C HIS A 70 4.82 4.31 24.05
N THR A 71 4.06 5.33 24.48
CA THR A 71 4.54 6.72 24.57
C THR A 71 5.84 6.86 25.34
N ALA A 72 6.06 6.04 26.38
CA ALA A 72 7.27 6.01 27.17
C ALA A 72 8.47 5.28 26.54
N CYS A 73 8.28 4.66 25.35
CA CYS A 73 9.42 4.06 24.63
C CYS A 73 10.39 5.15 24.17
N THR A 74 11.70 4.81 24.17
CA THR A 74 12.72 5.71 23.67
C THR A 74 12.97 5.54 22.16
N LEU A 75 13.59 6.55 21.52
CA LEU A 75 14.01 6.46 20.13
C LEU A 75 14.89 5.25 19.85
N LEU A 76 15.83 4.97 20.77
CA LEU A 76 16.72 3.82 20.65
C LEU A 76 15.94 2.51 20.63
N GLN A 77 14.97 2.34 21.53
CA GLN A 77 14.15 1.13 21.58
C GLN A 77 13.35 0.91 20.31
N ILE A 78 12.83 1.99 19.69
CA ILE A 78 12.14 1.86 18.41
C ILE A 78 13.10 1.54 17.28
N ALA A 79 14.28 2.16 17.26
CA ALA A 79 15.32 1.84 16.29
C ALA A 79 15.71 0.36 16.34
N ASP A 80 15.92 -0.20 17.55
CA ASP A 80 16.23 -1.62 17.75
C ASP A 80 15.09 -2.52 17.23
N ARG A 81 13.82 -2.15 17.48
CA ARG A 81 12.66 -2.90 16.97
C ARG A 81 12.58 -2.86 15.43
N ILE A 82 12.88 -1.72 14.81
CA ILE A 82 12.96 -1.60 13.34
C ILE A 82 14.05 -2.52 12.78
N LEU A 83 15.23 -2.54 13.43
CA LEU A 83 16.36 -3.35 13.01
C LEU A 83 16.10 -4.86 13.17
N ALA A 84 15.46 -5.26 14.26
CA ALA A 84 15.15 -6.66 14.57
C ALA A 84 13.93 -7.19 13.81
N GLY A 85 12.97 -6.32 13.48
CA GLY A 85 11.64 -6.71 13.02
C GLY A 85 11.39 -6.57 11.53
N LYS A 86 10.16 -6.93 11.16
CA LYS A 86 9.60 -6.79 9.82
C LYS A 86 8.70 -5.55 9.68
N GLN A 87 8.55 -4.77 10.75
CA GLN A 87 7.68 -3.61 10.81
C GLN A 87 8.54 -2.33 10.84
N THR A 88 8.15 -1.34 10.05
CA THR A 88 8.86 -0.07 9.89
C THR A 88 8.09 1.13 10.42
N GLU A 89 6.80 0.96 10.69
CA GLU A 89 5.90 1.96 11.26
C GLU A 89 5.12 1.34 12.41
N PHE A 90 5.05 2.04 13.53
CA PHE A 90 4.42 1.55 14.77
C PHE A 90 3.33 2.52 15.20
N PRO A 91 2.11 2.03 15.45
CA PRO A 91 1.12 2.77 16.20
C PRO A 91 1.63 3.02 17.63
N VAL A 92 1.46 4.25 18.10
CA VAL A 92 1.84 4.64 19.46
C VAL A 92 0.59 4.67 20.33
N THR A 93 0.65 3.96 21.46
CA THR A 93 -0.45 3.89 22.42
C THR A 93 -0.04 4.49 23.76
N ASN A 94 -1.03 5.02 24.50
CA ASN A 94 -0.87 5.50 25.88
C ASN A 94 -1.12 4.39 26.91
N ASP A 95 -1.11 4.75 28.21
CA ASP A 95 -1.38 3.85 29.34
C ASP A 95 -2.78 3.22 29.32
N ARG A 96 -3.70 3.75 28.51
CA ARG A 96 -5.07 3.25 28.34
C ARG A 96 -5.27 2.42 27.08
N ASP A 97 -4.14 2.05 26.40
CA ASP A 97 -4.15 1.38 25.10
C ASP A 97 -4.87 2.18 23.99
N GLU A 98 -5.03 3.51 24.16
CA GLU A 98 -5.60 4.37 23.14
C GLU A 98 -4.51 4.77 22.14
N LEU A 99 -4.87 4.78 20.86
CA LEU A 99 -3.98 5.25 19.78
C LEU A 99 -3.78 6.77 19.89
N VAL A 100 -2.55 7.22 20.12
CA VAL A 100 -2.20 8.64 20.27
C VAL A 100 -1.26 9.16 19.17
N GLY A 101 -0.62 8.28 18.42
CA GLY A 101 0.31 8.67 17.38
C GLY A 101 0.75 7.52 16.49
N MET A 102 1.58 7.87 15.51
CA MET A 102 2.34 6.92 14.69
C MET A 102 3.80 7.31 14.70
N ILE A 103 4.69 6.32 14.78
CA ILE A 103 6.11 6.55 14.62
C ILE A 103 6.68 5.59 13.57
N GLY A 104 7.33 6.17 12.58
CA GLY A 104 7.95 5.43 11.50
C GLY A 104 9.45 5.65 11.43
N ILE A 105 10.08 4.94 10.50
CA ILE A 105 11.52 4.98 10.25
C ILE A 105 12.03 6.41 10.04
N HIS A 106 11.29 7.26 9.32
CA HIS A 106 11.67 8.65 9.04
C HIS A 106 11.65 9.49 10.31
N ASN A 107 10.61 9.35 11.15
CA ASN A 107 10.54 10.06 12.43
C ASN A 107 11.72 9.67 13.35
N VAL A 108 12.07 8.38 13.39
CA VAL A 108 13.18 7.87 14.21
C VAL A 108 14.52 8.42 13.70
N LEU A 109 14.77 8.39 12.39
CA LEU A 109 16.01 8.93 11.80
C LEU A 109 16.15 10.43 12.06
N ASP A 110 15.09 11.19 11.85
CA ASP A 110 15.12 12.64 12.07
C ASP A 110 15.17 12.98 13.56
N GLY A 111 14.50 12.18 14.39
CA GLY A 111 14.59 12.28 15.83
C GLY A 111 16.02 12.07 16.35
N LEU A 112 16.71 11.01 15.89
CA LEU A 112 18.08 10.69 16.30
C LEU A 112 19.14 11.72 15.82
N LYS A 113 18.84 12.48 14.76
CA LYS A 113 19.70 13.61 14.32
C LYS A 113 19.61 14.81 15.27
N ASN A 114 18.43 15.06 15.83
CA ASN A 114 18.10 16.31 16.52
C ASN A 114 17.94 16.15 18.04
N HIS A 115 17.78 14.91 18.52
CA HIS A 115 17.50 14.59 19.92
C HIS A 115 18.36 13.43 20.42
N PRO A 116 18.62 13.37 21.73
CA PRO A 116 19.29 12.21 22.35
C PRO A 116 18.53 10.89 22.08
N PRO A 117 19.21 9.75 21.97
CA PRO A 117 18.57 8.43 21.78
C PRO A 117 17.61 8.03 22.91
N SER A 118 17.76 8.64 24.09
CA SER A 118 16.87 8.48 25.25
C SER A 118 15.57 9.30 25.19
N THR A 119 15.39 10.14 24.15
CA THR A 119 14.15 10.91 23.96
C THR A 119 12.96 9.98 23.78
N HIS A 120 11.85 10.30 24.41
CA HIS A 120 10.61 9.54 24.34
C HIS A 120 9.91 9.74 22.99
N VAL A 121 9.19 8.72 22.56
CA VAL A 121 8.48 8.66 21.29
C VAL A 121 7.41 9.75 21.17
N ASP A 122 6.74 10.09 22.27
CA ASP A 122 5.68 11.10 22.33
C ASP A 122 6.13 12.48 21.84
N THR A 123 7.44 12.80 21.97
CA THR A 123 8.01 14.08 21.53
C THR A 123 8.11 14.22 20.02
N ILE A 124 8.21 13.08 19.29
CA ILE A 124 8.54 13.09 17.86
C ILE A 124 7.58 12.29 16.98
N MET A 125 6.63 11.57 17.58
CA MET A 125 5.61 10.85 16.84
C MET A 125 4.73 11.80 16.03
N ALA A 126 4.17 11.32 14.93
CA ALA A 126 3.12 12.02 14.22
C ALA A 126 1.80 11.85 15.00
N THR A 127 1.17 12.96 15.37
CA THR A 127 -0.12 12.99 16.09
C THR A 127 -1.32 13.17 15.16
N GLU A 128 -1.11 13.77 13.99
CA GLU A 128 -2.15 13.87 12.97
C GLU A 128 -2.21 12.56 12.18
N ILE A 129 -2.92 11.58 12.73
CA ILE A 129 -3.07 10.25 12.13
C ILE A 129 -4.44 10.12 11.49
N LYS A 130 -4.45 9.61 10.26
CA LYS A 130 -5.69 9.17 9.62
C LYS A 130 -5.94 7.73 10.01
N THR A 131 -7.12 7.49 10.56
CA THR A 131 -7.58 6.17 10.97
C THR A 131 -8.74 5.72 10.10
N PHE A 132 -8.94 4.43 10.01
CA PHE A 132 -10.06 3.84 9.28
C PHE A 132 -10.85 2.90 10.16
N GLU A 133 -12.16 2.84 9.91
CA GLU A 133 -13.02 1.88 10.58
C GLU A 133 -12.95 0.52 9.90
N VAL A 134 -13.04 -0.53 10.72
CA VAL A 134 -12.92 -1.93 10.30
C VAL A 134 -13.91 -2.33 9.22
N ASP A 135 -15.12 -1.76 9.22
CA ASP A 135 -16.19 -2.07 8.27
C ASP A 135 -16.23 -1.12 7.06
N GLN A 136 -15.30 -0.17 6.98
CA GLN A 136 -15.21 0.77 5.88
C GLN A 136 -14.87 0.05 4.56
N SER A 137 -15.39 0.58 3.45
CA SER A 137 -15.10 0.05 2.12
C SER A 137 -13.65 0.31 1.70
N LEU A 138 -12.94 -0.76 1.33
CA LEU A 138 -11.57 -0.68 0.85
C LEU A 138 -11.46 0.14 -0.46
N GLU A 139 -12.48 0.10 -1.32
CA GLU A 139 -12.49 0.84 -2.60
C GLU A 139 -12.42 2.36 -2.39
N SER A 140 -13.19 2.86 -1.40
CA SER A 140 -13.20 4.30 -1.09
C SER A 140 -11.83 4.78 -0.59
N ILE A 141 -11.18 3.98 0.25
CA ILE A 141 -9.86 4.27 0.80
C ILE A 141 -8.81 4.25 -0.32
N MET A 142 -8.77 3.19 -1.11
CA MET A 142 -7.79 3.03 -2.18
C MET A 142 -7.89 4.13 -3.24
N THR A 143 -9.09 4.62 -3.53
CA THR A 143 -9.28 5.74 -4.46
C THR A 143 -8.69 7.04 -3.92
N GLN A 144 -8.85 7.29 -2.62
CA GLN A 144 -8.36 8.49 -1.96
C GLN A 144 -6.84 8.48 -1.76
N TYR A 145 -6.23 7.30 -1.53
CA TYR A 145 -4.83 7.15 -1.12
C TYR A 145 -3.93 6.49 -2.17
N GLN A 146 -4.34 6.43 -3.44
CA GLN A 146 -3.55 5.84 -4.54
C GLN A 146 -2.13 6.39 -4.71
N ARG A 147 -1.87 7.60 -4.19
CA ARG A 147 -0.59 8.31 -4.35
C ARG A 147 0.39 8.14 -3.18
N HIS A 148 0.06 7.32 -2.19
CA HIS A 148 0.91 7.13 -1.00
C HIS A 148 1.28 5.66 -0.84
N PRO A 149 2.11 5.09 -1.73
CA PRO A 149 2.50 3.68 -1.63
C PRO A 149 3.40 3.46 -0.40
N GLY A 150 3.13 2.38 0.33
CA GLY A 150 3.95 1.95 1.46
C GLY A 150 3.54 2.50 2.84
N MET A 151 2.48 3.31 2.92
CA MET A 151 1.98 3.82 4.20
C MET A 151 1.14 2.75 4.91
N LEU A 152 1.38 2.55 6.22
CA LEU A 152 0.56 1.73 7.10
C LEU A 152 -0.40 2.65 7.87
N LEU A 153 -1.69 2.37 7.77
CA LEU A 153 -2.71 3.19 8.44
C LEU A 153 -3.43 2.38 9.52
N PRO A 154 -3.62 2.97 10.71
CA PRO A 154 -4.30 2.32 11.80
C PRO A 154 -5.78 2.07 11.48
N VAL A 155 -6.24 0.87 11.85
CA VAL A 155 -7.64 0.46 11.73
C VAL A 155 -8.22 0.34 13.12
N LEU A 156 -9.32 1.04 13.34
CA LEU A 156 -10.04 1.05 14.59
C LEU A 156 -11.33 0.23 14.48
N ASP A 157 -11.70 -0.38 15.59
CA ASP A 157 -13.06 -0.88 15.85
C ASP A 157 -13.62 -0.01 16.98
N GLN A 158 -14.45 0.96 16.61
CA GLN A 158 -14.86 2.08 17.49
C GLN A 158 -13.65 2.93 17.94
N THR A 159 -13.10 2.67 19.11
CA THR A 159 -11.92 3.38 19.66
C THR A 159 -10.69 2.50 19.80
N ARG A 160 -10.85 1.19 19.58
CA ARG A 160 -9.79 0.22 19.81
C ARG A 160 -9.00 -0.04 18.53
N LEU A 161 -7.69 0.01 18.63
CA LEU A 161 -6.80 -0.37 17.53
C LEU A 161 -6.87 -1.89 17.30
N VAL A 162 -7.31 -2.32 16.10
CA VAL A 162 -7.52 -3.74 15.77
C VAL A 162 -6.68 -4.23 14.59
N GLY A 163 -6.01 -3.32 13.88
CA GLY A 163 -5.20 -3.70 12.73
C GLY A 163 -4.46 -2.53 12.10
N LEU A 164 -3.64 -2.87 11.10
CA LEU A 164 -2.98 -1.91 10.21
C LEU A 164 -3.37 -2.21 8.78
N LEU A 165 -3.77 -1.19 8.03
CA LEU A 165 -4.06 -1.29 6.60
C LEU A 165 -2.86 -0.85 5.78
N PRO A 166 -2.21 -1.74 5.02
CA PRO A 166 -1.16 -1.36 4.09
C PRO A 166 -1.77 -0.71 2.85
N LEU A 167 -1.33 0.51 2.52
CA LEU A 167 -1.70 1.20 1.29
C LEU A 167 -0.65 0.95 0.21
N GLY A 168 -1.05 0.20 -0.82
CA GLY A 168 -0.17 -0.13 -1.94
C GLY A 168 0.58 -1.45 -1.77
N ASN A 169 1.42 -1.76 -2.76
CA ASN A 169 2.36 -2.87 -2.64
C ASN A 169 3.36 -2.51 -1.54
N ILE A 170 3.38 -3.28 -0.47
CA ILE A 170 4.40 -3.17 0.58
C ILE A 170 5.74 -3.33 -0.14
N SER A 171 6.44 -2.20 -0.31
CA SER A 171 7.83 -2.23 -0.78
C SER A 171 8.57 -3.19 0.13
N ASP A 172 9.36 -4.09 -0.47
CA ASP A 172 10.09 -5.13 0.26
C ASP A 172 10.67 -4.58 1.56
N PRO A 173 10.26 -5.09 2.74
CA PRO A 173 10.72 -4.58 4.04
C PRO A 173 12.24 -4.59 4.15
N SER A 174 12.91 -5.43 3.38
CA SER A 174 14.37 -5.54 3.33
C SER A 174 15.03 -4.30 2.72
N SER A 175 14.43 -3.66 1.74
CA SER A 175 14.97 -2.45 1.10
C SER A 175 14.90 -1.24 2.03
N THR A 176 13.77 -1.08 2.71
CA THR A 176 13.55 0.00 3.69
C THR A 176 14.48 -0.15 4.89
N ARG A 177 14.68 -1.39 5.36
CA ARG A 177 15.61 -1.69 6.45
C ARG A 177 17.07 -1.39 6.09
N ARG A 178 17.48 -1.67 4.85
CA ARG A 178 18.85 -1.38 4.39
C ARG A 178 19.13 0.12 4.39
N ALA A 179 18.21 0.92 3.87
CA ALA A 179 18.31 2.38 3.90
C ALA A 179 18.37 2.94 5.34
N PHE A 180 17.66 2.30 6.28
CA PHE A 180 17.70 2.67 7.69
C PHE A 180 19.06 2.39 8.33
N VAL A 181 19.65 1.22 8.09
CA VAL A 181 20.98 0.85 8.58
C VAL A 181 22.04 1.83 8.06
N GLU A 182 21.98 2.18 6.79
CA GLU A 182 22.86 3.18 6.19
C GLU A 182 22.68 4.56 6.85
N GLY A 183 21.43 4.97 7.10
CA GLY A 183 21.13 6.22 7.82
C GLY A 183 21.69 6.25 9.24
N LEU A 184 21.58 5.17 10.00
CA LEU A 184 22.16 5.05 11.34
C LEU A 184 23.69 5.04 11.31
N ALA A 185 24.32 4.44 10.32
CA ALA A 185 25.77 4.45 10.18
C ALA A 185 26.32 5.86 9.97
N LEU A 186 25.59 6.70 9.23
CA LEU A 186 25.95 8.12 9.03
C LEU A 186 25.83 8.95 10.32
N LEU A 187 24.99 8.54 11.27
CA LEU A 187 24.81 9.22 12.56
C LEU A 187 25.83 8.79 13.64
N ASN A 188 26.77 7.89 13.29
CA ASN A 188 27.81 7.40 14.22
C ASN A 188 27.22 6.77 15.51
N LEU A 189 25.99 6.32 15.48
CA LEU A 189 25.32 5.59 16.54
C LEU A 189 25.66 4.10 16.40
N ARG A 190 26.77 3.70 17.08
CA ARG A 190 27.12 2.30 17.32
C ARG A 190 26.70 1.89 18.71
#